data_f05e72b1de91d443ffc288353dd7b38e
#
_entry.id   f05e72b1de91d443ffc288353dd7b38e
#
_cell.length_a   1.000
_cell.length_b   1.000
_cell.length_c   1.000
_cell.angle_alpha   90.00
_cell.angle_beta   90.00
_cell.angle_gamma   90.00
#
_symmetry.space_group_name_H-M   'P 1'
#
loop_
_entity.id
_entity.type
_entity.pdbx_description
1 polymer ?
#
loop_
_entity_poly.entity_id
_entity_poly.type
_entity_poly.pdbx_seq_one_letter_code
_entity_poly.pdbx_strand_id
1 'polypeptide(L)'
;MKSYLSLIPISAHVHSRQNRLTLLCITISVFLVTAVFSMADMGNRMQTNNMLKKHGNWHVQLKNVPEADAEQIGQSADVSVAAWTDVVNYGREEEYHIGKRKAALYGVDEAYITDIKNGLKEGSFPQNDTEILISSNAKDAFGAKTGDRITIETPSGSMDFTISGFGEDDEEFNALYGTFSVYMNRKAFEKYGLVRNPSLYIRYQSQADISRHVSDIKEEYGWTDENIEVNKALMGTGALGGDSGMQEIYMIAVMLFILILIAGALMIAGSMNSNVAQRTKFFGMMRCIGMSREQIIRFVRLEALNWCKIAIPAGVILGILVTWGVCALLRFMAGEEFVSIPLFGVSAAGIVSGVAVGIITVLIAAQSPAKRASKVSPVSAVTGNAGDGKNMSSAANTRFAKIETALGMHHAVSKKKNLIL
;
A
#
# COMPACT_ATOMS: atom_id res chain seq x y z
N MET A 1 39.38 -22.83 -20.22
CA MET A 1 38.32 -22.44 -19.24
C MET A 1 39.00 -21.83 -18.04
N LYS A 2 38.79 -20.53 -17.75
CA LYS A 2 39.46 -19.85 -16.62
C LYS A 2 38.87 -20.22 -15.24
N SER A 3 37.67 -20.82 -15.18
CA SER A 3 37.02 -21.25 -13.93
C SER A 3 35.82 -22.18 -14.22
N TYR A 4 35.53 -23.13 -13.31
CA TYR A 4 34.35 -23.99 -13.37
C TYR A 4 33.02 -23.18 -13.33
N LEU A 5 33.06 -21.94 -12.85
CA LEU A 5 31.93 -21.03 -12.81
C LEU A 5 31.45 -20.57 -14.21
N SER A 6 32.34 -20.60 -15.23
CA SER A 6 31.97 -20.30 -16.62
C SER A 6 31.00 -21.32 -17.22
N LEU A 7 30.85 -22.49 -16.59
CA LEU A 7 29.89 -23.52 -16.99
C LEU A 7 28.43 -23.17 -16.58
N ILE A 8 28.21 -22.24 -15.64
CA ILE A 8 26.88 -21.92 -15.12
C ILE A 8 25.93 -21.41 -16.23
N PRO A 9 26.26 -20.36 -17.01
CA PRO A 9 25.38 -19.89 -18.08
C PRO A 9 25.18 -20.93 -19.18
N ILE A 10 26.23 -21.72 -19.51
CA ILE A 10 26.16 -22.78 -20.52
C ILE A 10 25.20 -23.88 -20.03
N SER A 11 25.37 -24.36 -18.80
CA SER A 11 24.49 -25.34 -18.17
C SER A 11 23.03 -24.86 -18.12
N ALA A 12 22.83 -23.61 -17.76
CA ALA A 12 21.51 -22.99 -17.72
C ALA A 12 20.84 -23.02 -19.10
N HIS A 13 21.57 -22.70 -20.17
CA HIS A 13 21.05 -22.68 -21.53
C HIS A 13 20.72 -24.09 -22.04
N VAL A 14 21.64 -25.03 -21.88
CA VAL A 14 21.46 -26.43 -22.35
C VAL A 14 20.30 -27.13 -21.67
N HIS A 15 20.06 -26.85 -20.37
CA HIS A 15 18.99 -27.46 -19.58
C HIS A 15 17.75 -26.54 -19.42
N SER A 16 17.58 -25.56 -20.28
CA SER A 16 16.51 -24.56 -20.18
C SER A 16 15.10 -25.16 -20.12
N ARG A 17 14.85 -26.24 -20.88
CA ARG A 17 13.56 -26.96 -20.86
C ARG A 17 13.22 -27.55 -19.49
N GLN A 18 14.20 -28.16 -18.80
CA GLN A 18 14.02 -28.76 -17.49
C GLN A 18 13.86 -27.73 -16.38
N ASN A 19 14.49 -26.56 -16.58
CA ASN A 19 14.51 -25.48 -15.60
C ASN A 19 13.32 -24.52 -15.69
N ARG A 20 12.46 -24.66 -16.73
CA ARG A 20 11.25 -23.82 -16.91
C ARG A 20 10.31 -23.88 -15.70
N LEU A 21 10.12 -25.07 -15.11
CA LEU A 21 9.28 -25.25 -13.93
C LEU A 21 9.86 -24.48 -12.73
N THR A 22 11.17 -24.57 -12.50
CA THR A 22 11.86 -23.83 -11.42
C THR A 22 11.72 -22.33 -11.62
N LEU A 23 11.94 -21.84 -12.85
CA LEU A 23 11.81 -20.43 -13.19
C LEU A 23 10.38 -19.95 -12.93
N LEU A 24 9.37 -20.73 -13.34
CA LEU A 24 7.97 -20.45 -13.11
C LEU A 24 7.62 -20.40 -11.61
N CYS A 25 8.13 -21.33 -10.81
CA CYS A 25 7.95 -21.33 -9.36
C CYS A 25 8.55 -20.07 -8.70
N ILE A 26 9.76 -19.67 -9.12
CA ILE A 26 10.38 -18.43 -8.61
C ILE A 26 9.54 -17.20 -9.00
N THR A 27 9.14 -17.12 -10.27
CA THR A 27 8.32 -16.01 -10.79
C THR A 27 7.00 -15.88 -10.04
N ILE A 28 6.28 -17.00 -9.80
CA ILE A 28 5.03 -17.01 -9.05
C ILE A 28 5.25 -16.56 -7.60
N SER A 29 6.29 -17.06 -6.94
CA SER A 29 6.57 -16.65 -5.56
C SER A 29 6.85 -15.15 -5.44
N VAL A 30 7.67 -14.59 -6.33
CA VAL A 30 7.98 -13.16 -6.39
C VAL A 30 6.73 -12.35 -6.74
N PHE A 31 5.96 -12.80 -7.73
CA PHE A 31 4.71 -12.18 -8.14
C PHE A 31 3.72 -12.06 -6.97
N LEU A 32 3.47 -13.16 -6.25
CA LEU A 32 2.52 -13.17 -5.14
C LEU A 32 2.95 -12.20 -4.03
N VAL A 33 4.23 -12.20 -3.65
CA VAL A 33 4.73 -11.29 -2.62
C VAL A 33 4.64 -9.84 -3.07
N THR A 34 5.07 -9.53 -4.30
CA THR A 34 4.97 -8.18 -4.86
C THR A 34 3.51 -7.71 -4.89
N ALA A 35 2.58 -8.56 -5.33
CA ALA A 35 1.16 -8.22 -5.41
C ALA A 35 0.55 -7.98 -4.01
N VAL A 36 0.83 -8.83 -3.02
CA VAL A 36 0.30 -8.68 -1.64
C VAL A 36 0.77 -7.39 -1.00
N PHE A 37 2.06 -7.09 -1.03
CA PHE A 37 2.58 -5.86 -0.43
C PHE A 37 2.18 -4.60 -1.22
N SER A 38 2.10 -4.70 -2.55
CA SER A 38 1.61 -3.59 -3.37
C SER A 38 0.14 -3.31 -3.08
N MET A 39 -0.68 -4.34 -2.91
CA MET A 39 -2.10 -4.18 -2.59
C MET A 39 -2.30 -3.59 -1.18
N ALA A 40 -1.50 -4.02 -0.20
CA ALA A 40 -1.51 -3.42 1.14
C ALA A 40 -1.13 -1.92 1.11
N ASP A 41 -0.12 -1.54 0.32
CA ASP A 41 0.29 -0.15 0.14
C ASP A 41 -0.80 0.68 -0.59
N MET A 42 -1.47 0.11 -1.61
CA MET A 42 -2.58 0.80 -2.27
C MET A 42 -3.78 0.99 -1.35
N GLY A 43 -4.10 0.01 -0.50
CA GLY A 43 -5.11 0.13 0.55
C GLY A 43 -4.77 1.25 1.55
N ASN A 44 -3.51 1.33 1.98
CA ASN A 44 -3.03 2.41 2.83
C ASN A 44 -3.19 3.79 2.18
N ARG A 45 -2.76 3.93 0.92
CA ARG A 45 -2.93 5.19 0.17
C ARG A 45 -4.39 5.57 -0.02
N MET A 46 -5.26 4.59 -0.29
CA MET A 46 -6.70 4.82 -0.38
C MET A 46 -7.24 5.35 0.94
N GLN A 47 -6.90 4.72 2.06
CA GLN A 47 -7.35 5.15 3.38
C GLN A 47 -6.81 6.55 3.72
N THR A 48 -5.54 6.83 3.44
CA THR A 48 -4.97 8.18 3.60
C THR A 48 -5.72 9.20 2.74
N ASN A 49 -6.00 8.89 1.47
CA ASN A 49 -6.75 9.79 0.59
C ASN A 49 -8.18 10.03 1.10
N ASN A 50 -8.86 9.00 1.61
CA ASN A 50 -10.18 9.13 2.20
C ASN A 50 -10.15 10.00 3.47
N MET A 51 -9.12 9.83 4.31
CA MET A 51 -8.95 10.65 5.51
C MET A 51 -8.65 12.11 5.17
N LEU A 52 -7.79 12.35 4.16
CA LEU A 52 -7.51 13.70 3.66
C LEU A 52 -8.77 14.37 3.10
N LYS A 53 -9.60 13.62 2.37
CA LYS A 53 -10.88 14.11 1.87
C LYS A 53 -11.85 14.46 3.00
N LYS A 54 -12.01 13.57 3.98
CA LYS A 54 -12.98 13.72 5.07
C LYS A 54 -12.56 14.76 6.10
N HIS A 55 -11.29 14.75 6.50
CA HIS A 55 -10.78 15.57 7.61
C HIS A 55 -9.90 16.75 7.17
N GLY A 56 -9.44 16.76 5.92
CA GLY A 56 -8.50 17.77 5.42
C GLY A 56 -7.03 17.46 5.73
N ASN A 57 -6.14 18.18 5.06
CA ASN A 57 -4.68 18.01 5.12
C ASN A 57 -4.03 18.99 6.12
N TRP A 58 -4.33 18.82 7.39
CA TRP A 58 -3.80 19.62 8.48
C TRP A 58 -3.34 18.74 9.63
N HIS A 59 -2.42 19.24 10.46
CA HIS A 59 -1.89 18.51 11.60
C HIS A 59 -2.43 19.04 12.93
N VAL A 60 -2.50 20.37 13.07
CA VAL A 60 -2.94 21.05 14.28
C VAL A 60 -3.95 22.14 13.93
N GLN A 61 -5.00 22.27 14.73
CA GLN A 61 -5.95 23.37 14.70
C GLN A 61 -5.84 24.13 16.03
N LEU A 62 -5.61 25.43 15.96
CA LEU A 62 -5.65 26.33 17.11
C LEU A 62 -7.03 27.00 17.17
N LYS A 63 -7.69 26.92 18.31
CA LYS A 63 -9.06 27.42 18.53
C LYS A 63 -9.07 28.43 19.66
N ASN A 64 -9.83 29.52 19.49
CA ASN A 64 -10.04 30.51 20.54
C ASN A 64 -8.74 31.02 21.17
N VAL A 65 -7.75 31.26 20.34
CA VAL A 65 -6.43 31.79 20.74
C VAL A 65 -6.25 33.23 20.25
N PRO A 66 -5.41 34.05 20.89
CA PRO A 66 -5.12 35.37 20.40
C PRO A 66 -4.58 35.35 18.96
N GLU A 67 -5.08 36.22 18.10
CA GLU A 67 -4.74 36.23 16.68
C GLU A 67 -3.24 36.45 16.46
N ALA A 68 -2.62 37.36 17.25
CA ALA A 68 -1.19 37.63 17.15
C ALA A 68 -0.32 36.40 17.44
N ASP A 69 -0.70 35.60 18.44
CA ASP A 69 0.01 34.37 18.81
C ASP A 69 -0.17 33.30 17.74
N ALA A 70 -1.42 33.15 17.24
CA ALA A 70 -1.73 32.22 16.15
C ALA A 70 -0.95 32.55 14.87
N GLU A 71 -0.86 33.84 14.50
CA GLU A 71 -0.08 34.29 13.35
C GLU A 71 1.42 34.06 13.55
N GLN A 72 1.95 34.31 14.74
CA GLN A 72 3.36 34.02 15.05
C GLN A 72 3.69 32.55 14.89
N ILE A 73 2.84 31.65 15.38
CA ILE A 73 3.00 30.19 15.21
C ILE A 73 2.88 29.82 13.74
N GLY A 74 1.90 30.38 13.02
CA GLY A 74 1.68 30.11 11.61
C GLY A 74 2.86 30.54 10.70
N GLN A 75 3.65 31.52 11.12
CA GLN A 75 4.84 32.02 10.41
C GLN A 75 6.14 31.29 10.79
N SER A 76 6.09 30.30 11.67
CA SER A 76 7.29 29.56 12.08
C SER A 76 7.88 28.76 10.90
N ALA A 77 9.21 28.56 10.92
CA ALA A 77 9.95 27.93 9.82
C ALA A 77 9.52 26.48 9.54
N ASP A 78 8.97 25.78 10.54
CA ASP A 78 8.55 24.37 10.45
C ASP A 78 7.13 24.22 9.88
N VAL A 79 6.40 25.33 9.74
CA VAL A 79 5.05 25.34 9.16
C VAL A 79 5.13 25.40 7.65
N SER A 80 4.43 24.49 6.98
CA SER A 80 4.32 24.49 5.52
C SER A 80 3.10 25.24 5.03
N VAL A 81 1.99 25.18 5.78
CA VAL A 81 0.74 25.88 5.50
C VAL A 81 0.11 26.32 6.81
N ALA A 82 -0.32 27.57 6.86
CA ALA A 82 -1.21 28.08 7.90
C ALA A 82 -2.43 28.73 7.22
N ALA A 83 -3.62 28.43 7.68
CA ALA A 83 -4.85 28.92 7.07
C ALA A 83 -5.88 29.27 8.14
N TRP A 84 -6.35 30.51 8.10
CA TRP A 84 -7.38 31.01 8.99
C TRP A 84 -8.79 30.55 8.51
N THR A 85 -9.67 30.25 9.46
CA THR A 85 -11.07 30.00 9.21
C THR A 85 -11.94 30.37 10.40
N ASP A 86 -13.17 30.75 10.12
CA ASP A 86 -14.24 30.87 11.08
C ASP A 86 -15.54 30.42 10.42
N VAL A 87 -16.55 30.07 11.18
CA VAL A 87 -17.83 29.59 10.67
C VAL A 87 -18.99 30.07 11.53
N VAL A 88 -20.06 30.50 10.88
CA VAL A 88 -21.34 30.81 11.50
C VAL A 88 -22.43 29.95 10.90
N ASN A 89 -23.53 29.76 11.64
CA ASN A 89 -24.65 28.94 11.27
C ASN A 89 -24.30 27.47 11.06
N TYR A 90 -23.36 26.98 11.86
CA TYR A 90 -22.91 25.59 11.82
C TYR A 90 -23.80 24.70 12.70
N GLY A 91 -24.01 23.46 12.28
CA GLY A 91 -24.74 22.47 13.06
C GLY A 91 -26.25 22.79 13.19
N ARG A 92 -26.77 23.10 14.36
CA ARG A 92 -28.21 23.31 14.63
C ARG A 92 -28.68 24.75 14.53
N GLU A 93 -27.80 25.68 14.28
CA GLU A 93 -28.15 27.09 14.06
C GLU A 93 -28.94 27.24 12.76
N GLU A 94 -29.90 28.14 12.73
CA GLU A 94 -30.80 28.35 11.58
C GLU A 94 -30.98 29.87 11.31
N GLU A 95 -29.89 30.62 11.29
CA GLU A 95 -29.93 32.07 11.12
C GLU A 95 -29.75 32.50 9.66
N TYR A 96 -29.03 31.71 8.85
CA TYR A 96 -28.70 32.05 7.48
C TYR A 96 -29.24 31.03 6.51
N HIS A 97 -29.88 31.48 5.43
CA HIS A 97 -30.56 30.64 4.45
C HIS A 97 -30.29 31.07 3.01
N ILE A 98 -30.34 30.10 2.11
CA ILE A 98 -30.45 30.32 0.67
C ILE A 98 -31.77 29.69 0.22
N GLY A 99 -32.77 30.52 -0.01
CA GLY A 99 -34.15 30.05 -0.22
C GLY A 99 -34.66 29.28 0.99
N LYS A 100 -35.01 28.01 0.80
CA LYS A 100 -35.53 27.16 1.89
C LYS A 100 -34.47 26.33 2.60
N ARG A 101 -33.22 26.42 2.18
CA ARG A 101 -32.14 25.62 2.74
C ARG A 101 -31.18 26.47 3.56
N LYS A 102 -30.70 25.88 4.60
CA LYS A 102 -29.71 26.46 5.48
C LYS A 102 -28.38 26.70 4.78
N ALA A 103 -27.67 27.75 5.11
CA ALA A 103 -26.34 28.09 4.64
C ALA A 103 -25.38 28.21 5.82
N ALA A 104 -24.35 27.37 5.88
CA ALA A 104 -23.22 27.56 6.77
C ALA A 104 -22.20 28.47 6.09
N LEU A 105 -21.93 29.63 6.71
CA LEU A 105 -21.01 30.62 6.15
C LEU A 105 -19.64 30.48 6.76
N TYR A 106 -18.65 30.22 5.93
CA TYR A 106 -17.25 30.10 6.30
C TYR A 106 -16.47 31.31 5.80
N GLY A 107 -15.79 31.99 6.72
CA GLY A 107 -14.73 32.93 6.39
C GLY A 107 -13.41 32.18 6.33
N VAL A 108 -12.68 32.27 5.23
CA VAL A 108 -11.48 31.44 5.04
C VAL A 108 -10.37 32.19 4.28
N ASP A 109 -9.14 31.77 4.52
CA ASP A 109 -8.03 32.09 3.63
C ASP A 109 -8.03 31.17 2.41
N GLU A 110 -7.43 31.59 1.30
CA GLU A 110 -7.32 30.79 0.08
C GLU A 110 -6.64 29.44 0.35
N ALA A 111 -5.58 29.43 1.16
CA ALA A 111 -4.86 28.22 1.57
C ALA A 111 -5.73 27.19 2.29
N TYR A 112 -6.82 27.63 2.96
CA TYR A 112 -7.76 26.69 3.55
C TYR A 112 -8.48 25.84 2.50
N ILE A 113 -8.90 26.44 1.41
CA ILE A 113 -9.59 25.76 0.32
C ILE A 113 -8.64 24.96 -0.54
N THR A 114 -7.47 25.53 -0.89
CA THR A 114 -6.52 24.90 -1.83
C THR A 114 -5.63 23.84 -1.21
N ASP A 115 -5.13 24.10 0.01
CA ASP A 115 -4.09 23.28 0.63
C ASP A 115 -4.58 22.41 1.78
N ILE A 116 -5.54 22.91 2.58
CA ILE A 116 -6.08 22.16 3.71
C ILE A 116 -7.23 21.25 3.28
N LYS A 117 -8.26 21.80 2.65
CA LYS A 117 -9.43 21.01 2.19
C LYS A 117 -9.21 20.39 0.82
N ASN A 118 -8.35 20.97 -0.02
CA ASN A 118 -8.18 20.62 -1.45
C ASN A 118 -9.53 20.53 -2.16
N GLY A 119 -10.40 21.48 -1.86
CA GLY A 119 -11.83 21.39 -2.11
C GLY A 119 -12.33 22.27 -3.28
N LEU A 120 -11.47 22.93 -4.05
CA LEU A 120 -11.89 23.70 -5.22
C LEU A 120 -12.15 22.76 -6.40
N LYS A 121 -13.43 22.66 -6.86
CA LYS A 121 -13.81 21.82 -8.00
C LYS A 121 -13.90 22.58 -9.30
N GLU A 122 -14.41 23.82 -9.25
CA GLU A 122 -14.65 24.63 -10.45
C GLU A 122 -14.60 26.12 -10.11
N GLY A 123 -14.12 26.94 -11.03
CA GLY A 123 -14.01 28.38 -10.84
C GLY A 123 -12.76 28.79 -10.07
N SER A 124 -12.85 29.84 -9.25
CA SER A 124 -11.75 30.40 -8.48
C SER A 124 -12.17 30.75 -7.05
N PHE A 125 -11.17 30.87 -6.16
CA PHE A 125 -11.39 31.39 -4.81
C PHE A 125 -11.92 32.82 -4.85
N PRO A 126 -12.87 33.23 -3.98
CA PRO A 126 -13.43 34.58 -3.91
C PRO A 126 -12.35 35.64 -3.66
N GLN A 127 -12.16 36.56 -4.61
CA GLN A 127 -11.16 37.62 -4.49
C GLN A 127 -11.78 38.92 -3.94
N ASN A 128 -13.09 39.10 -4.12
CA ASN A 128 -13.81 40.31 -3.73
C ASN A 128 -14.80 40.02 -2.60
N ASP A 129 -15.20 41.09 -1.90
CA ASP A 129 -16.17 41.00 -0.78
C ASP A 129 -17.58 40.53 -1.19
N THR A 130 -17.90 40.59 -2.48
CA THR A 130 -19.19 40.21 -3.05
C THR A 130 -19.15 38.87 -3.78
N GLU A 131 -18.05 38.16 -3.68
CA GLU A 131 -17.88 36.83 -4.28
C GLU A 131 -17.93 35.74 -3.22
N ILE A 132 -18.49 34.61 -3.58
CA ILE A 132 -18.51 33.39 -2.75
C ILE A 132 -18.19 32.16 -3.55
N LEU A 133 -17.57 31.19 -2.87
CA LEU A 133 -17.48 29.82 -3.31
C LEU A 133 -18.59 29.03 -2.60
N ILE A 134 -19.36 28.22 -3.31
CA ILE A 134 -20.46 27.44 -2.72
C ILE A 134 -20.23 25.93 -2.94
N SER A 135 -20.71 25.10 -2.03
CA SER A 135 -20.62 23.64 -2.16
C SER A 135 -21.32 23.13 -3.42
N SER A 136 -20.78 22.09 -4.05
CA SER A 136 -21.23 21.60 -5.37
C SER A 136 -22.67 21.10 -5.39
N ASN A 137 -23.25 20.69 -4.25
CA ASN A 137 -24.66 20.33 -4.13
C ASN A 137 -25.63 21.48 -4.48
N ALA A 138 -25.16 22.74 -4.50
CA ALA A 138 -25.94 23.86 -4.95
C ALA A 138 -26.24 23.83 -6.47
N LYS A 139 -25.37 23.21 -7.27
CA LYS A 139 -25.62 23.00 -8.70
C LYS A 139 -26.85 22.17 -8.94
N ASP A 140 -26.98 21.06 -8.20
CA ASP A 140 -28.09 20.12 -8.34
C ASP A 140 -29.39 20.72 -7.76
N ALA A 141 -29.26 21.50 -6.69
CA ALA A 141 -30.41 22.11 -6.02
C ALA A 141 -31.03 23.30 -6.78
N PHE A 142 -30.20 24.14 -7.42
CA PHE A 142 -30.61 25.40 -8.03
C PHE A 142 -30.25 25.53 -9.51
N GLY A 143 -29.52 24.59 -10.08
CA GLY A 143 -28.95 24.73 -11.42
C GLY A 143 -27.89 25.85 -11.51
N ALA A 144 -27.28 26.24 -10.39
CA ALA A 144 -26.39 27.37 -10.28
C ALA A 144 -25.11 27.20 -11.10
N LYS A 145 -24.58 28.30 -11.66
CA LYS A 145 -23.37 28.35 -12.46
C LYS A 145 -22.43 29.44 -11.93
N THR A 146 -21.16 29.30 -12.23
CA THR A 146 -20.17 30.34 -11.96
C THR A 146 -20.59 31.65 -12.64
N GLY A 147 -20.60 32.76 -11.90
CA GLY A 147 -21.08 34.07 -12.34
C GLY A 147 -22.53 34.36 -11.99
N ASP A 148 -23.34 33.40 -11.54
CA ASP A 148 -24.70 33.64 -11.12
C ASP A 148 -24.74 34.42 -9.79
N ARG A 149 -25.81 35.18 -9.59
CA ARG A 149 -26.08 35.85 -8.33
C ARG A 149 -26.94 34.99 -7.42
N ILE A 150 -26.59 34.99 -6.15
CA ILE A 150 -27.33 34.27 -5.11
C ILE A 150 -27.54 35.21 -3.91
N THR A 151 -28.71 35.13 -3.32
CA THR A 151 -29.08 35.92 -2.14
C THR A 151 -29.04 35.03 -0.91
N ILE A 152 -28.33 35.47 0.13
CA ILE A 152 -28.29 34.84 1.44
C ILE A 152 -29.19 35.67 2.38
N GLU A 153 -30.20 35.04 2.93
CA GLU A 153 -31.06 35.60 3.96
C GLU A 153 -30.35 35.57 5.31
N THR A 154 -30.36 36.66 6.03
CA THR A 154 -29.68 36.84 7.32
C THR A 154 -30.62 37.42 8.35
N PRO A 155 -30.33 37.36 9.66
CA PRO A 155 -31.18 37.97 10.72
C PRO A 155 -31.37 39.50 10.56
N SER A 156 -30.44 40.18 9.87
CA SER A 156 -30.44 41.62 9.67
C SER A 156 -30.89 42.08 8.26
N GLY A 157 -31.33 41.15 7.40
CA GLY A 157 -31.74 41.44 6.03
C GLY A 157 -31.20 40.39 5.04
N SER A 158 -30.96 40.78 3.81
CA SER A 158 -30.42 39.91 2.76
C SER A 158 -29.08 40.42 2.24
N MET A 159 -28.20 39.51 1.83
CA MET A 159 -26.91 39.81 1.20
C MET A 159 -26.85 39.14 -0.16
N ASP A 160 -26.46 39.88 -1.19
CA ASP A 160 -26.30 39.38 -2.55
C ASP A 160 -24.84 39.12 -2.87
N PHE A 161 -24.56 37.94 -3.39
CA PHE A 161 -23.23 37.50 -3.78
C PHE A 161 -23.19 36.95 -5.20
N THR A 162 -22.04 36.97 -5.81
CA THR A 162 -21.76 36.32 -7.09
C THR A 162 -20.98 35.02 -6.83
N ILE A 163 -21.37 33.93 -7.44
CA ILE A 163 -20.69 32.66 -7.33
C ILE A 163 -19.39 32.70 -8.13
N SER A 164 -18.24 32.69 -7.46
CA SER A 164 -16.92 32.64 -8.09
C SER A 164 -16.51 31.23 -8.47
N GLY A 165 -17.09 30.22 -7.81
CA GLY A 165 -16.78 28.82 -8.07
C GLY A 165 -17.55 27.87 -7.17
N PHE A 166 -17.23 26.58 -7.33
CA PHE A 166 -17.83 25.49 -6.56
C PHE A 166 -16.76 24.71 -5.81
N GLY A 167 -17.02 24.52 -4.51
CA GLY A 167 -16.20 23.73 -3.62
C GLY A 167 -16.64 22.27 -3.53
N GLU A 168 -15.83 21.45 -2.91
CA GLU A 168 -16.21 20.07 -2.56
C GLU A 168 -17.39 20.10 -1.59
N ASP A 169 -18.29 19.13 -1.77
CA ASP A 169 -19.43 18.95 -0.88
C ASP A 169 -19.02 18.09 0.30
N ASP A 170 -19.34 18.52 1.51
CA ASP A 170 -19.32 17.66 2.69
C ASP A 170 -20.68 16.90 2.72
N GLU A 171 -20.74 15.81 1.94
CA GLU A 171 -21.97 15.06 1.74
C GLU A 171 -22.62 14.62 3.06
N GLU A 172 -21.80 14.17 4.03
CA GLU A 172 -22.30 13.70 5.32
C GLU A 172 -22.90 14.86 6.13
N PHE A 173 -22.21 15.99 6.21
CA PHE A 173 -22.68 17.18 6.93
C PHE A 173 -23.88 17.81 6.22
N ASN A 174 -23.81 17.99 4.93
CA ASN A 174 -24.85 18.64 4.15
C ASN A 174 -26.12 17.79 4.05
N ALA A 175 -25.99 16.47 3.97
CA ALA A 175 -27.13 15.55 4.03
C ALA A 175 -27.78 15.54 5.42
N LEU A 176 -27.00 15.56 6.50
CA LEU A 176 -27.52 15.52 7.87
C LEU A 176 -28.27 16.79 8.25
N TYR A 177 -27.81 17.96 7.81
CA TYR A 177 -28.37 19.27 8.18
C TYR A 177 -29.12 19.97 7.05
N GLY A 178 -29.17 19.40 5.83
CA GLY A 178 -29.81 20.02 4.67
C GLY A 178 -29.17 21.36 4.27
N THR A 179 -27.84 21.48 4.45
CA THR A 179 -27.13 22.76 4.45
C THR A 179 -26.31 22.93 3.15
N PHE A 180 -26.09 24.19 2.76
CA PHE A 180 -25.03 24.56 1.81
C PHE A 180 -23.84 25.13 2.56
N SER A 181 -22.63 24.70 2.20
CA SER A 181 -21.42 25.34 2.68
C SER A 181 -21.07 26.50 1.73
N VAL A 182 -20.96 27.70 2.29
CA VAL A 182 -20.65 28.93 1.56
C VAL A 182 -19.35 29.48 2.09
N TYR A 183 -18.36 29.65 1.24
CA TYR A 183 -17.04 30.15 1.60
C TYR A 183 -16.84 31.55 1.02
N MET A 184 -16.42 32.48 1.87
CA MET A 184 -16.03 33.84 1.49
C MET A 184 -14.62 34.13 2.00
N ASN A 185 -13.95 35.09 1.38
CA ASN A 185 -12.62 35.46 1.87
C ASN A 185 -12.71 36.09 3.28
N ARG A 186 -11.63 35.97 4.04
CA ARG A 186 -11.53 36.44 5.42
C ARG A 186 -11.95 37.92 5.55
N LYS A 187 -11.51 38.80 4.63
CA LYS A 187 -11.84 40.25 4.67
C LYS A 187 -13.33 40.50 4.55
N ALA A 188 -14.01 39.78 3.67
CA ALA A 188 -15.47 39.88 3.54
C ALA A 188 -16.16 39.42 4.83
N PHE A 189 -15.73 38.28 5.39
CA PHE A 189 -16.29 37.73 6.61
C PHE A 189 -16.16 38.69 7.81
N GLU A 190 -15.00 39.33 7.97
CA GLU A 190 -14.73 40.37 8.96
C GLU A 190 -15.59 41.62 8.72
N LYS A 191 -15.67 42.08 7.46
CA LYS A 191 -16.45 43.25 7.08
C LYS A 191 -17.95 43.11 7.36
N TYR A 192 -18.50 41.92 7.17
CA TYR A 192 -19.87 41.62 7.50
C TYR A 192 -20.13 41.33 8.99
N GLY A 193 -19.10 41.42 9.83
CA GLY A 193 -19.19 41.22 11.27
C GLY A 193 -19.58 39.79 11.68
N LEU A 194 -19.17 38.81 10.87
CA LEU A 194 -19.51 37.40 11.05
C LEU A 194 -18.53 36.64 11.98
N VAL A 195 -17.40 37.22 12.32
CA VAL A 195 -16.37 36.57 13.16
C VAL A 195 -16.94 36.20 14.53
N ARG A 196 -16.81 34.93 14.90
CA ARG A 196 -17.29 34.38 16.17
C ARG A 196 -16.18 33.62 16.91
N ASN A 197 -15.69 32.54 16.31
CA ASN A 197 -14.75 31.59 16.90
C ASN A 197 -13.63 31.25 15.91
N PRO A 198 -12.71 32.18 15.66
CA PRO A 198 -11.68 31.98 14.65
C PRO A 198 -10.76 30.83 15.06
N SER A 199 -10.33 30.11 14.04
CA SER A 199 -9.38 29.01 14.18
C SER A 199 -8.28 29.12 13.15
N LEU A 200 -7.06 28.67 13.49
CA LEU A 200 -5.94 28.55 12.57
C LEU A 200 -5.62 27.08 12.36
N TYR A 201 -5.67 26.64 11.11
CA TYR A 201 -5.23 25.31 10.69
C TYR A 201 -3.78 25.34 10.28
N ILE A 202 -2.98 24.44 10.82
CA ILE A 202 -1.54 24.36 10.61
C ILE A 202 -1.18 22.99 10.03
N ARG A 203 -0.36 23.01 8.96
CA ARG A 203 0.31 21.85 8.44
C ARG A 203 1.81 22.04 8.57
N TYR A 204 2.47 21.20 9.34
CA TYR A 204 3.92 21.17 9.48
C TYR A 204 4.58 20.47 8.29
N GLN A 205 5.86 20.75 8.05
CA GLN A 205 6.65 20.10 7.00
C GLN A 205 6.89 18.60 7.27
N SER A 206 7.00 18.22 8.54
CA SER A 206 7.20 16.84 8.98
C SER A 206 6.14 16.42 9.99
N GLN A 207 5.61 15.20 9.85
CA GLN A 207 4.70 14.60 10.84
C GLN A 207 5.44 14.08 12.08
N ALA A 208 6.74 13.82 11.99
CA ALA A 208 7.52 13.20 13.07
C ALA A 208 7.58 14.06 14.34
N ASP A 209 7.50 15.38 14.21
CA ASP A 209 7.72 16.33 15.29
C ASP A 209 6.43 16.97 15.83
N ILE A 210 5.24 16.60 15.31
CA ILE A 210 3.96 17.24 15.67
C ILE A 210 3.69 17.19 17.18
N SER A 211 3.90 16.04 17.81
CA SER A 211 3.68 15.89 19.25
C SER A 211 4.59 16.82 20.06
N ARG A 212 5.82 17.05 19.60
CA ARG A 212 6.75 17.98 20.22
C ARG A 212 6.27 19.42 20.03
N HIS A 213 5.92 19.83 18.80
CA HIS A 213 5.39 21.17 18.56
C HIS A 213 4.16 21.48 19.40
N VAL A 214 3.24 20.51 19.53
CA VAL A 214 2.06 20.67 20.40
C VAL A 214 2.45 20.83 21.86
N SER A 215 3.44 20.10 22.35
CA SER A 215 3.94 20.23 23.73
C SER A 215 4.62 21.58 23.97
N ASP A 216 5.45 21.99 23.03
CA ASP A 216 6.16 23.27 23.10
C ASP A 216 5.16 24.45 23.12
N ILE A 217 4.14 24.44 22.25
CA ILE A 217 3.07 25.46 22.25
C ILE A 217 2.29 25.47 23.56
N LYS A 218 1.95 24.33 24.13
CA LYS A 218 1.25 24.26 25.41
C LYS A 218 2.08 24.84 26.56
N GLU A 219 3.38 24.56 26.56
CA GLU A 219 4.29 25.06 27.58
C GLU A 219 4.53 26.56 27.44
N GLU A 220 4.70 27.06 26.23
CA GLU A 220 5.01 28.48 25.95
C GLU A 220 3.81 29.39 26.17
N TYR A 221 2.61 28.99 25.68
CA TYR A 221 1.40 29.84 25.74
C TYR A 221 0.43 29.45 26.85
N GLY A 222 0.67 28.35 27.56
CA GLY A 222 -0.23 27.87 28.64
C GLY A 222 -1.58 27.35 28.14
N TRP A 223 -1.66 26.96 26.84
CA TRP A 223 -2.90 26.48 26.23
C TRP A 223 -3.17 25.01 26.57
N THR A 224 -4.44 24.65 26.49
CA THR A 224 -4.93 23.30 26.83
C THR A 224 -5.41 22.55 25.56
N ASP A 225 -5.89 21.32 25.77
CA ASP A 225 -6.53 20.53 24.69
C ASP A 225 -7.82 21.17 24.15
N GLU A 226 -8.39 22.15 24.84
CA GLU A 226 -9.52 22.93 24.34
C GLU A 226 -9.11 23.91 23.24
N ASN A 227 -7.87 24.43 23.32
CA ASN A 227 -7.32 25.38 22.36
C ASN A 227 -6.60 24.68 21.19
N ILE A 228 -6.12 23.46 21.40
CA ILE A 228 -5.28 22.73 20.43
C ILE A 228 -5.94 21.41 20.08
N GLU A 229 -6.41 21.30 18.84
CA GLU A 229 -6.90 20.04 18.29
C GLU A 229 -5.86 19.45 17.33
N VAL A 230 -5.60 18.16 17.46
CA VAL A 230 -4.68 17.42 16.58
C VAL A 230 -5.50 16.53 15.66
N ASN A 231 -5.17 16.52 14.36
CA ASN A 231 -5.80 15.65 13.38
C ASN A 231 -5.34 14.19 13.59
N LYS A 232 -5.97 13.52 14.55
CA LYS A 232 -5.65 12.12 14.90
C LYS A 232 -5.88 11.17 13.73
N ALA A 233 -6.86 11.46 12.86
CA ALA A 233 -7.17 10.64 11.70
C ALA A 233 -6.00 10.62 10.70
N LEU A 234 -5.40 11.77 10.43
CA LEU A 234 -4.24 11.86 9.54
C LEU A 234 -2.98 11.30 10.17
N MET A 235 -2.77 11.52 11.47
CA MET A 235 -1.60 10.99 12.19
C MET A 235 -1.63 9.46 12.34
N GLY A 236 -2.81 8.84 12.38
CA GLY A 236 -2.99 7.39 12.46
C GLY A 236 -2.73 6.64 11.15
N THR A 237 -2.69 7.33 10.00
CA THR A 237 -2.56 6.70 8.67
C THR A 237 -1.12 6.32 8.28
N GLY A 238 -0.11 6.69 9.06
CA GLY A 238 1.28 6.28 8.81
C GLY A 238 1.52 4.80 9.12
N ALA A 239 2.47 4.16 8.43
CA ALA A 239 2.84 2.75 8.63
C ALA A 239 3.26 2.38 10.07
N LEU A 240 3.58 3.37 10.89
CA LEU A 240 3.92 3.27 12.31
C LEU A 240 2.91 4.01 13.20
N GLY A 241 1.86 4.59 12.61
CA GLY A 241 0.79 5.26 13.33
C GLY A 241 -0.05 4.24 14.10
N GLY A 242 -0.47 4.59 15.31
CA GLY A 242 -1.18 3.71 16.25
C GLY A 242 -2.64 3.40 15.88
N ASP A 243 -3.07 3.59 14.62
CA ASP A 243 -4.41 3.24 14.20
C ASP A 243 -4.51 1.72 13.98
N SER A 244 -5.36 1.07 14.76
CA SER A 244 -5.53 -0.38 14.79
C SER A 244 -5.83 -0.98 13.41
N GLY A 245 -6.63 -0.32 12.59
CA GLY A 245 -7.02 -0.82 11.28
C GLY A 245 -5.85 -0.97 10.30
N MET A 246 -4.91 -0.05 10.32
CA MET A 246 -3.73 -0.10 9.47
C MET A 246 -2.75 -1.19 9.91
N GLN A 247 -2.57 -1.32 11.21
CA GLN A 247 -1.72 -2.36 11.80
C GLN A 247 -2.24 -3.77 11.48
N GLU A 248 -3.56 -3.95 11.45
CA GLU A 248 -4.21 -5.21 11.06
C GLU A 248 -3.93 -5.58 9.60
N ILE A 249 -4.02 -4.64 8.66
CA ILE A 249 -3.72 -4.87 7.24
C ILE A 249 -2.27 -5.34 7.04
N TYR A 250 -1.31 -4.66 7.68
CA TYR A 250 0.09 -5.08 7.61
C TYR A 250 0.35 -6.42 8.30
N MET A 251 -0.33 -6.71 9.40
CA MET A 251 -0.21 -8.01 10.08
C MET A 251 -0.70 -9.16 9.18
N ILE A 252 -1.83 -8.97 8.50
CA ILE A 252 -2.34 -9.94 7.51
C ILE A 252 -1.35 -10.10 6.34
N ALA A 253 -0.82 -8.99 5.82
CA ALA A 253 0.18 -9.03 4.74
C ALA A 253 1.45 -9.80 5.15
N VAL A 254 1.94 -9.60 6.38
CA VAL A 254 3.11 -10.34 6.93
C VAL A 254 2.79 -11.82 7.13
N MET A 255 1.60 -12.16 7.61
CA MET A 255 1.17 -13.55 7.75
C MET A 255 1.12 -14.27 6.39
N LEU A 256 0.51 -13.64 5.39
CA LEU A 256 0.48 -14.14 4.01
C LEU A 256 1.89 -14.26 3.42
N PHE A 257 2.76 -13.30 3.68
CA PHE A 257 4.16 -13.32 3.28
C PHE A 257 4.91 -14.55 3.79
N ILE A 258 4.79 -14.87 5.08
CA ILE A 258 5.43 -16.05 5.67
C ILE A 258 4.90 -17.33 5.00
N LEU A 259 3.60 -17.42 4.77
CA LEU A 259 2.98 -18.55 4.11
C LEU A 259 3.49 -18.73 2.67
N ILE A 260 3.55 -17.64 1.89
CA ILE A 260 4.06 -17.65 0.52
C ILE A 260 5.55 -18.03 0.50
N LEU A 261 6.34 -17.53 1.46
CA LEU A 261 7.77 -17.86 1.57
C LEU A 261 7.99 -19.35 1.80
N ILE A 262 7.23 -19.96 2.71
CA ILE A 262 7.30 -21.41 2.99
C ILE A 262 6.85 -22.22 1.77
N ALA A 263 5.68 -21.91 1.21
CA ALA A 263 5.14 -22.62 0.06
C ALA A 263 6.07 -22.48 -1.17
N GLY A 264 6.56 -21.29 -1.43
CA GLY A 264 7.51 -21.01 -2.51
C GLY A 264 8.83 -21.77 -2.35
N ALA A 265 9.39 -21.78 -1.13
CA ALA A 265 10.62 -22.51 -0.85
C ALA A 265 10.43 -24.03 -1.07
N LEU A 266 9.31 -24.61 -0.65
CA LEU A 266 9.01 -26.02 -0.85
C LEU A 266 8.82 -26.35 -2.34
N MET A 267 8.09 -25.51 -3.08
CA MET A 267 7.84 -25.69 -4.52
C MET A 267 9.14 -25.58 -5.33
N ILE A 268 9.97 -24.58 -5.05
CA ILE A 268 11.27 -24.39 -5.70
C ILE A 268 12.21 -25.58 -5.36
N ALA A 269 12.28 -26.00 -4.09
CA ALA A 269 13.10 -27.12 -3.66
C ALA A 269 12.67 -28.43 -4.33
N GLY A 270 11.36 -28.68 -4.45
CA GLY A 270 10.79 -29.83 -5.15
C GLY A 270 11.17 -29.85 -6.63
N SER A 271 10.98 -28.73 -7.33
CA SER A 271 11.36 -28.57 -8.74
C SER A 271 12.87 -28.76 -8.96
N MET A 272 13.71 -28.13 -8.13
CA MET A 272 15.15 -28.28 -8.22
C MET A 272 15.63 -29.71 -7.88
N ASN A 273 15.02 -30.39 -6.91
CA ASN A 273 15.32 -31.78 -6.61
C ASN A 273 15.03 -32.70 -7.81
N SER A 274 13.93 -32.47 -8.51
CA SER A 274 13.61 -33.19 -9.76
C SER A 274 14.67 -32.94 -10.83
N ASN A 275 15.07 -31.68 -11.03
CA ASN A 275 16.11 -31.31 -11.99
C ASN A 275 17.47 -31.96 -11.67
N VAL A 276 17.88 -31.95 -10.39
CA VAL A 276 19.12 -32.58 -9.93
C VAL A 276 19.08 -34.11 -10.16
N ALA A 277 17.93 -34.75 -9.88
CA ALA A 277 17.77 -36.19 -10.11
C ALA A 277 17.95 -36.56 -11.60
N GLN A 278 17.39 -35.77 -12.53
CA GLN A 278 17.56 -35.99 -13.97
C GLN A 278 18.99 -35.77 -14.45
N ARG A 279 19.79 -34.95 -13.74
CA ARG A 279 21.17 -34.57 -14.10
C ARG A 279 22.22 -35.32 -13.27
N THR A 280 21.89 -36.44 -12.66
CA THR A 280 22.80 -37.22 -11.81
C THR A 280 24.06 -37.61 -12.54
N LYS A 281 24.00 -38.05 -13.81
CA LYS A 281 25.14 -38.39 -14.66
C LYS A 281 26.10 -37.23 -14.86
N PHE A 282 25.58 -36.00 -15.06
CA PHE A 282 26.36 -34.78 -15.22
C PHE A 282 27.16 -34.48 -13.93
N PHE A 283 26.54 -34.53 -12.76
CA PHE A 283 27.22 -34.28 -11.48
C PHE A 283 28.22 -35.36 -11.14
N GLY A 284 27.94 -36.62 -11.50
CA GLY A 284 28.91 -37.71 -11.36
C GLY A 284 30.15 -37.53 -12.24
N MET A 285 29.98 -37.15 -13.50
CA MET A 285 31.10 -36.84 -14.40
C MET A 285 31.96 -35.66 -13.87
N MET A 286 31.33 -34.62 -13.34
CA MET A 286 32.04 -33.49 -12.73
C MET A 286 32.91 -33.95 -11.55
N ARG A 287 32.45 -34.92 -10.76
CA ARG A 287 33.23 -35.50 -9.68
C ARG A 287 34.36 -36.38 -10.18
N CYS A 288 34.18 -37.10 -11.30
CA CYS A 288 35.27 -37.86 -11.92
C CYS A 288 36.41 -36.94 -12.41
N ILE A 289 36.11 -35.73 -12.85
CA ILE A 289 37.11 -34.71 -13.28
C ILE A 289 37.77 -34.02 -12.07
N GLY A 290 37.36 -34.35 -10.81
CA GLY A 290 38.00 -33.85 -9.60
C GLY A 290 37.28 -32.70 -8.88
N MET A 291 36.02 -32.37 -9.23
CA MET A 291 35.26 -31.36 -8.48
C MET A 291 34.96 -31.83 -7.05
N SER A 292 35.23 -30.96 -6.07
CA SER A 292 34.89 -31.20 -4.67
C SER A 292 33.39 -31.11 -4.41
N ARG A 293 32.92 -31.68 -3.29
CA ARG A 293 31.50 -31.57 -2.87
C ARG A 293 31.05 -30.13 -2.68
N GLU A 294 31.91 -29.31 -2.13
CA GLU A 294 31.63 -27.87 -1.88
C GLU A 294 31.50 -27.08 -3.19
N GLN A 295 32.35 -27.40 -4.18
CA GLN A 295 32.27 -26.78 -5.49
C GLN A 295 30.99 -27.12 -6.20
N ILE A 296 30.45 -28.36 -6.08
CA ILE A 296 29.15 -28.75 -6.64
C ILE A 296 28.02 -28.03 -5.92
N ILE A 297 28.07 -27.93 -4.58
CA ILE A 297 27.05 -27.16 -3.82
C ILE A 297 27.04 -25.71 -4.27
N ARG A 298 28.20 -25.09 -4.38
CA ARG A 298 28.31 -23.69 -4.85
C ARG A 298 27.82 -23.53 -6.28
N PHE A 299 28.13 -24.47 -7.16
CA PHE A 299 27.68 -24.48 -8.55
C PHE A 299 26.14 -24.49 -8.63
N VAL A 300 25.48 -25.42 -7.94
CA VAL A 300 24.00 -25.53 -7.95
C VAL A 300 23.32 -24.29 -7.37
N ARG A 301 23.87 -23.71 -6.29
CA ARG A 301 23.36 -22.47 -5.71
C ARG A 301 23.49 -21.28 -6.67
N LEU A 302 24.64 -21.14 -7.32
CA LEU A 302 24.87 -20.05 -8.28
C LEU A 302 24.04 -20.24 -9.56
N GLU A 303 23.81 -21.48 -9.99
CA GLU A 303 22.91 -21.79 -11.10
C GLU A 303 21.48 -21.36 -10.75
N ALA A 304 21.01 -21.66 -9.52
CA ALA A 304 19.70 -21.20 -9.04
C ALA A 304 19.59 -19.67 -9.00
N LEU A 305 20.61 -18.98 -8.51
CA LEU A 305 20.66 -17.51 -8.51
C LEU A 305 20.70 -16.91 -9.93
N ASN A 306 21.30 -17.61 -10.89
CA ASN A 306 21.29 -17.14 -12.28
C ASN A 306 19.85 -17.09 -12.86
N TRP A 307 18.95 -17.97 -12.42
CA TRP A 307 17.53 -17.94 -12.81
C TRP A 307 16.80 -16.75 -12.21
N CYS A 308 17.22 -16.24 -11.05
CA CYS A 308 16.64 -15.06 -10.42
C CYS A 308 16.72 -13.81 -11.29
N LYS A 309 17.76 -13.70 -12.16
CA LYS A 309 17.93 -12.55 -13.07
C LYS A 309 16.76 -12.34 -14.03
N ILE A 310 16.08 -13.41 -14.39
CA ILE A 310 14.91 -13.38 -15.29
C ILE A 310 13.61 -13.49 -14.48
N ALA A 311 13.57 -14.40 -13.52
CA ALA A 311 12.36 -14.71 -12.75
C ALA A 311 11.91 -13.54 -11.86
N ILE A 312 12.87 -12.84 -11.20
CA ILE A 312 12.54 -11.74 -10.29
C ILE A 312 11.94 -10.56 -11.05
N PRO A 313 12.58 -10.00 -12.10
CA PRO A 313 11.97 -8.92 -12.87
C PRO A 313 10.61 -9.29 -13.46
N ALA A 314 10.49 -10.52 -14.00
CA ALA A 314 9.22 -11.00 -14.55
C ALA A 314 8.13 -11.09 -13.47
N GLY A 315 8.45 -11.60 -12.27
CA GLY A 315 7.53 -11.68 -11.14
C GLY A 315 7.10 -10.29 -10.63
N VAL A 316 8.03 -9.35 -10.51
CA VAL A 316 7.76 -7.97 -10.09
C VAL A 316 6.85 -7.26 -11.09
N ILE A 317 7.16 -7.34 -12.40
CA ILE A 317 6.33 -6.72 -13.44
C ILE A 317 4.92 -7.31 -13.41
N LEU A 318 4.81 -8.63 -13.34
CA LEU A 318 3.50 -9.29 -13.26
C LEU A 318 2.73 -8.86 -12.00
N GLY A 319 3.42 -8.73 -10.86
CA GLY A 319 2.85 -8.25 -9.60
C GLY A 319 2.27 -6.84 -9.72
N ILE A 320 3.02 -5.93 -10.33
CA ILE A 320 2.56 -4.55 -10.56
C ILE A 320 1.35 -4.53 -11.49
N LEU A 321 1.40 -5.24 -12.62
CA LEU A 321 0.31 -5.28 -13.59
C LEU A 321 -0.99 -5.85 -13.00
N VAL A 322 -0.88 -6.92 -12.21
CA VAL A 322 -2.05 -7.51 -11.54
C VAL A 322 -2.58 -6.57 -10.45
N THR A 323 -1.72 -5.91 -9.68
CA THR A 323 -2.15 -4.90 -8.71
C THR A 323 -2.93 -3.78 -9.39
N TRP A 324 -2.45 -3.23 -10.51
CA TRP A 324 -3.18 -2.23 -11.29
C TRP A 324 -4.55 -2.74 -11.79
N GLY A 325 -4.58 -3.98 -12.28
CA GLY A 325 -5.84 -4.62 -12.71
C GLY A 325 -6.85 -4.77 -11.57
N VAL A 326 -6.39 -5.18 -10.39
CA VAL A 326 -7.25 -5.30 -9.19
C VAL A 326 -7.71 -3.93 -8.70
N CYS A 327 -6.82 -2.93 -8.64
CA CYS A 327 -7.17 -1.55 -8.28
C CYS A 327 -8.21 -0.97 -9.24
N ALA A 328 -8.04 -1.18 -10.56
CA ALA A 328 -9.03 -0.76 -11.55
C ALA A 328 -10.38 -1.46 -11.35
N LEU A 329 -10.37 -2.77 -11.12
CA LEU A 329 -11.59 -3.54 -10.88
C LEU A 329 -12.31 -3.05 -9.62
N LEU A 330 -11.60 -2.84 -8.52
CA LEU A 330 -12.19 -2.31 -7.27
C LEU A 330 -12.77 -0.91 -7.49
N ARG A 331 -12.03 -0.01 -8.13
CA ARG A 331 -12.46 1.36 -8.36
C ARG A 331 -13.72 1.48 -9.22
N PHE A 332 -13.86 0.62 -10.26
CA PHE A 332 -14.97 0.71 -11.21
C PHE A 332 -16.16 -0.21 -10.89
N MET A 333 -15.97 -1.25 -10.06
CA MET A 333 -17.01 -2.25 -9.80
C MET A 333 -17.45 -2.34 -8.33
N ALA A 334 -16.62 -1.91 -7.37
CA ALA A 334 -16.89 -2.16 -5.95
C ALA A 334 -17.55 -0.96 -5.22
N GLY A 335 -17.84 0.15 -5.93
CA GLY A 335 -18.59 1.28 -5.39
C GLY A 335 -17.75 2.46 -4.92
N GLU A 336 -18.40 3.44 -4.30
CA GLU A 336 -17.86 4.76 -3.98
C GLU A 336 -16.69 4.71 -2.98
N GLU A 337 -16.66 3.72 -2.10
CA GLU A 337 -15.59 3.54 -1.09
C GLU A 337 -14.20 3.38 -1.70
N PHE A 338 -14.11 2.80 -2.91
CA PHE A 338 -12.85 2.51 -3.61
C PHE A 338 -12.45 3.57 -4.64
N VAL A 339 -13.21 4.65 -4.81
CA VAL A 339 -12.91 5.71 -5.77
C VAL A 339 -11.55 6.38 -5.51
N SER A 340 -11.13 6.45 -4.25
CA SER A 340 -9.85 7.06 -3.86
C SER A 340 -8.63 6.15 -4.03
N ILE A 341 -8.80 4.89 -4.50
CA ILE A 341 -7.67 3.98 -4.73
C ILE A 341 -6.85 4.43 -5.96
N PRO A 342 -5.51 4.52 -5.86
CA PRO A 342 -4.68 4.89 -6.99
C PRO A 342 -4.72 3.83 -8.09
N LEU A 343 -5.00 4.21 -9.34
CA LEU A 343 -5.05 3.27 -10.48
C LEU A 343 -3.67 2.74 -10.87
N PHE A 344 -2.67 3.62 -10.91
CA PHE A 344 -1.32 3.32 -11.42
C PHE A 344 -0.25 3.53 -10.34
N GLY A 345 -0.57 3.17 -9.10
CA GLY A 345 0.37 3.26 -8.00
C GLY A 345 1.50 2.23 -8.13
N VAL A 346 2.74 2.66 -7.89
CA VAL A 346 3.89 1.75 -7.74
C VAL A 346 4.29 1.73 -6.29
N SER A 347 4.37 0.53 -5.73
CA SER A 347 4.76 0.30 -4.34
C SER A 347 6.25 -0.03 -4.24
N ALA A 348 7.04 0.85 -3.65
CA ALA A 348 8.43 0.56 -3.34
C ALA A 348 8.56 -0.62 -2.36
N ALA A 349 7.67 -0.69 -1.37
CA ALA A 349 7.62 -1.79 -0.40
C ALA A 349 7.34 -3.13 -1.10
N GLY A 350 6.40 -3.17 -2.06
CA GLY A 350 6.09 -4.36 -2.85
C GLY A 350 7.27 -4.83 -3.71
N ILE A 351 7.98 -3.91 -4.36
CA ILE A 351 9.14 -4.24 -5.18
C ILE A 351 10.29 -4.77 -4.33
N VAL A 352 10.65 -4.05 -3.26
CA VAL A 352 11.77 -4.43 -2.40
C VAL A 352 11.51 -5.77 -1.72
N SER A 353 10.30 -5.98 -1.18
CA SER A 353 9.92 -7.26 -0.56
C SER A 353 9.92 -8.41 -1.57
N GLY A 354 9.40 -8.20 -2.78
CA GLY A 354 9.41 -9.20 -3.85
C GLY A 354 10.82 -9.62 -4.26
N VAL A 355 11.72 -8.65 -4.45
CA VAL A 355 13.13 -8.93 -4.78
C VAL A 355 13.84 -9.66 -3.64
N ALA A 356 13.69 -9.18 -2.39
CA ALA A 356 14.31 -9.78 -1.22
C ALA A 356 13.84 -11.23 -1.04
N VAL A 357 12.53 -11.46 -1.12
CA VAL A 357 11.96 -12.81 -1.02
C VAL A 357 12.42 -13.71 -2.14
N GLY A 358 12.43 -13.23 -3.38
CA GLY A 358 12.90 -14.01 -4.51
C GLY A 358 14.31 -14.56 -4.27
N ILE A 359 15.21 -13.72 -3.78
CA ILE A 359 16.60 -14.12 -3.48
C ILE A 359 16.64 -15.08 -2.27
N ILE A 360 16.02 -14.72 -1.17
CA ILE A 360 16.05 -15.50 0.08
C ILE A 360 15.43 -16.88 -0.12
N THR A 361 14.25 -16.94 -0.76
CA THR A 361 13.54 -18.20 -0.99
C THR A 361 14.36 -19.15 -1.86
N VAL A 362 14.99 -18.64 -2.92
CA VAL A 362 15.84 -19.45 -3.80
C VAL A 362 17.10 -19.96 -3.06
N LEU A 363 17.72 -19.11 -2.24
CA LEU A 363 18.89 -19.53 -1.44
C LEU A 363 18.53 -20.65 -0.44
N ILE A 364 17.39 -20.54 0.23
CA ILE A 364 16.89 -21.57 1.16
C ILE A 364 16.52 -22.85 0.40
N ALA A 365 15.74 -22.72 -0.67
CA ALA A 365 15.25 -23.82 -1.48
C ALA A 365 16.40 -24.62 -2.15
N ALA A 366 17.44 -23.94 -2.59
CA ALA A 366 18.59 -24.56 -3.27
C ALA A 366 19.48 -25.40 -2.34
N GLN A 367 19.34 -25.30 -1.00
CA GLN A 367 20.22 -26.03 -0.07
C GLN A 367 20.03 -27.55 -0.15
N SER A 368 18.81 -28.03 -0.17
CA SER A 368 18.49 -29.46 -0.25
C SER A 368 18.95 -30.08 -1.57
N PRO A 369 18.60 -29.53 -2.75
CA PRO A 369 19.06 -30.04 -4.04
C PRO A 369 20.60 -30.00 -4.20
N ALA A 370 21.24 -28.94 -3.75
CA ALA A 370 22.69 -28.80 -3.81
C ALA A 370 23.42 -29.88 -2.99
N LYS A 371 22.92 -30.16 -1.77
CA LYS A 371 23.44 -31.27 -0.96
C LYS A 371 23.21 -32.64 -1.61
N ARG A 372 22.08 -32.82 -2.29
CA ARG A 372 21.80 -34.04 -3.06
C ARG A 372 22.76 -34.22 -4.23
N ALA A 373 22.94 -33.20 -5.04
CA ALA A 373 23.87 -33.19 -6.17
C ALA A 373 25.32 -33.54 -5.73
N SER A 374 25.76 -33.02 -4.59
CA SER A 374 27.12 -33.26 -4.06
C SER A 374 27.37 -34.70 -3.55
N LYS A 375 26.29 -35.45 -3.25
CA LYS A 375 26.40 -36.84 -2.74
C LYS A 375 26.40 -37.89 -3.84
N VAL A 376 26.26 -37.50 -5.11
CA VAL A 376 26.28 -38.44 -6.25
C VAL A 376 27.61 -39.15 -6.31
N SER A 377 27.61 -40.50 -6.38
CA SER A 377 28.80 -41.30 -6.52
C SER A 377 29.35 -41.21 -7.97
N PRO A 378 30.66 -41.01 -8.17
CA PRO A 378 31.27 -41.05 -9.50
C PRO A 378 31.01 -42.37 -10.22
N VAL A 379 31.15 -43.49 -9.51
CA VAL A 379 31.00 -44.83 -10.07
C VAL A 379 29.57 -45.12 -10.53
N SER A 380 28.55 -44.80 -9.70
CA SER A 380 27.16 -45.02 -10.05
C SER A 380 26.69 -44.18 -11.23
N ALA A 381 27.29 -43.01 -11.44
CA ALA A 381 26.98 -42.14 -12.56
C ALA A 381 27.50 -42.65 -13.92
N VAL A 382 28.65 -43.35 -13.90
CA VAL A 382 29.29 -43.92 -15.10
C VAL A 382 28.67 -45.29 -15.46
N THR A 383 28.36 -46.12 -14.47
CA THR A 383 27.78 -47.46 -14.70
C THR A 383 26.31 -47.44 -15.05
N GLY A 384 25.64 -46.29 -15.02
CA GLY A 384 24.20 -46.17 -15.31
C GLY A 384 23.28 -46.69 -14.19
N ASN A 385 23.84 -47.34 -13.16
CA ASN A 385 23.10 -47.84 -11.98
C ASN A 385 22.91 -46.72 -10.95
N ALA A 386 22.39 -45.59 -11.36
CA ALA A 386 21.92 -44.52 -10.45
C ALA A 386 20.58 -44.87 -9.81
N GLY A 387 20.20 -46.13 -9.75
CA GLY A 387 19.05 -46.63 -9.02
C GLY A 387 19.35 -46.67 -7.53
N ASP A 388 18.47 -46.14 -6.75
CA ASP A 388 18.43 -46.12 -5.29
C ASP A 388 18.89 -47.47 -4.67
N GLY A 389 20.18 -47.59 -4.39
CA GLY A 389 20.74 -48.68 -3.57
C GLY A 389 20.43 -48.45 -2.09
N LYS A 390 19.22 -48.18 -1.72
CA LYS A 390 18.74 -48.18 -0.33
C LYS A 390 17.57 -49.14 -0.18
N ASN A 391 17.96 -50.31 0.30
CA ASN A 391 17.10 -51.25 1.03
C ASN A 391 15.70 -51.46 0.48
N MET A 392 15.58 -52.33 -0.50
CA MET A 392 14.40 -53.20 -0.63
C MET A 392 14.43 -54.22 0.53
N SER A 393 14.17 -53.77 1.73
CA SER A 393 14.26 -54.61 2.93
C SER A 393 12.91 -54.99 3.52
N SER A 394 11.87 -55.01 2.72
CA SER A 394 10.60 -55.65 3.12
C SER A 394 9.79 -55.97 1.89
N ALA A 395 9.45 -57.25 1.72
CA ALA A 395 8.48 -57.66 0.74
C ALA A 395 7.09 -57.09 1.10
N ALA A 396 6.34 -56.61 0.10
CA ALA A 396 5.00 -56.08 0.32
C ALA A 396 4.11 -57.20 0.94
N ASN A 397 3.46 -56.91 2.06
CA ASN A 397 2.58 -57.86 2.70
C ASN A 397 1.28 -57.95 1.90
N THR A 398 1.13 -59.04 1.14
CA THR A 398 -0.03 -59.30 0.25
C THR A 398 -1.20 -59.99 0.94
N ARG A 399 -1.18 -60.12 2.28
CA ARG A 399 -2.15 -60.95 3.04
C ARG A 399 -3.54 -60.29 3.14
N PHE A 400 -3.66 -58.96 2.90
CA PHE A 400 -4.91 -58.20 3.11
C PHE A 400 -5.35 -57.33 1.94
N ALA A 401 -4.61 -57.27 0.83
CA ALA A 401 -4.99 -56.45 -0.32
C ALA A 401 -4.57 -57.10 -1.64
N LYS A 402 -5.26 -56.76 -2.74
CA LYS A 402 -4.87 -57.16 -4.08
C LYS A 402 -3.43 -56.72 -4.36
N ILE A 403 -2.67 -57.52 -5.09
CA ILE A 403 -1.23 -57.30 -5.36
C ILE A 403 -0.95 -55.90 -5.86
N GLU A 404 -1.80 -55.35 -6.73
CA GLU A 404 -1.67 -54.02 -7.30
C GLU A 404 -1.79 -52.92 -6.21
N THR A 405 -2.72 -53.06 -5.28
CA THR A 405 -2.95 -52.11 -4.18
C THR A 405 -1.84 -52.21 -3.12
N ALA A 406 -1.38 -53.44 -2.83
CA ALA A 406 -0.28 -53.70 -1.90
C ALA A 406 1.06 -53.14 -2.45
N LEU A 407 1.31 -53.24 -3.75
CA LEU A 407 2.47 -52.67 -4.43
C LEU A 407 2.41 -51.13 -4.45
N GLY A 408 1.26 -50.56 -4.76
CA GLY A 408 1.03 -49.12 -4.75
C GLY A 408 1.25 -48.51 -3.37
N MET A 409 0.71 -49.14 -2.32
CA MET A 409 0.87 -48.70 -0.92
C MET A 409 2.34 -48.85 -0.45
N HIS A 410 2.99 -49.96 -0.81
CA HIS A 410 4.41 -50.16 -0.49
C HIS A 410 5.32 -49.17 -1.18
N HIS A 411 5.04 -48.84 -2.46
CA HIS A 411 5.77 -47.78 -3.17
C HIS A 411 5.52 -46.38 -2.57
N ALA A 412 4.34 -46.06 -2.13
CA ALA A 412 4.00 -44.81 -1.47
C ALA A 412 4.69 -44.68 -0.11
N VAL A 413 4.65 -45.73 0.72
CA VAL A 413 5.23 -45.76 2.07
C VAL A 413 6.75 -45.89 2.05
N SER A 414 7.35 -46.57 1.06
CA SER A 414 8.81 -46.69 0.93
C SER A 414 9.50 -45.37 0.68
N LYS A 415 8.80 -44.36 0.15
CA LYS A 415 9.30 -42.99 -0.02
C LYS A 415 8.56 -42.06 0.96
N LYS A 416 8.67 -42.31 2.28
CA LYS A 416 8.01 -41.52 3.34
C LYS A 416 8.16 -39.99 3.16
N LYS A 417 9.26 -39.52 2.51
CA LYS A 417 9.44 -38.09 2.20
C LYS A 417 8.55 -37.58 1.07
N ASN A 418 8.06 -38.42 0.17
CA ASN A 418 7.19 -38.01 -0.93
C ASN A 418 5.71 -38.05 -0.54
N LEU A 419 5.40 -38.64 0.64
CA LEU A 419 4.02 -38.73 1.16
C LEU A 419 3.64 -37.47 1.98
N ILE A 420 4.65 -36.69 2.44
CA ILE A 420 4.47 -35.50 3.29
C ILE A 420 4.58 -34.21 2.47
N LEU A 421 5.04 -34.28 1.25
CA LEU A 421 5.12 -33.19 0.26
C LEU A 421 3.94 -33.35 -0.74
#